data_e0eb9b777a7d02ab5db3bd3cf5011a73
#
_entry.id   e0eb9b777a7d02ab5db3bd3cf5011a73
#
_cell.length_a   1.000
_cell.length_b   1.000
_cell.length_c   1.000
_cell.angle_alpha   90.00
_cell.angle_beta   90.00
_cell.angle_gamma   90.00
#
_symmetry.space_group_name_H-M   'P 1'
#
loop_
_entity.id
_entity.type
_entity.pdbx_description
1 polymer ?
#
loop_
_entity_poly.entity_id
_entity_poly.type
_entity_poly.pdbx_seq_one_letter_code
_entity_poly.pdbx_strand_id
1 'polypeptide(L)'
;MKQEKKQRNRWSGCWNLQNRDREAKTMKIKTDVVIVGTGVAGMFSALKLPRDKKIVIITKEDMRSSDSFLAQGGICVLRDENDYDSYFEDTMKAGHYENRKESVDIMIRGSRDVINDLVGYGVDFKMDGDDFAYTREGAHSKPRILYHEDITGKEISEKLLGQVLKLENVTVLEYTSMQDILVKNGKCIGLKAVSAEANKTRLEAMEAGEKVKIQEEIQPGGELPVEIYAEDTILASGGIGGRYQHSTNYPHLTGDALDIAKKHNVRLEHLDYVQIHPTTLYSKKPGRRFLISESVRGEGAVLYNSKKERFVNELLPRDVVTKAIQEEMKKEGTDHVWLSMENIDKDTILHHFPHIYERCLEEGYDVTKECIPVVPAQHYFMGGIWVDADSKTSMDQLYAVGETSCNGVHGANRLASNSLLESLVFAK
;
A
#
# COMPACT_ATOMS: atom_id res chain seq x y z
N MET A 1 -8.85 24.43 -26.43
CA MET A 1 -10.14 23.82 -26.02
C MET A 1 -10.68 22.73 -26.93
N LYS A 2 -9.89 22.06 -27.76
CA LYS A 2 -10.33 20.88 -28.59
C LYS A 2 -9.39 19.65 -28.47
N GLN A 3 -8.33 19.70 -27.69
CA GLN A 3 -7.41 18.58 -27.47
C GLN A 3 -7.58 17.85 -26.13
N GLU A 4 -8.21 18.46 -25.14
CA GLU A 4 -8.42 17.85 -23.81
C GLU A 4 -9.54 16.81 -23.74
N LYS A 5 -10.39 16.70 -24.78
CA LYS A 5 -11.47 15.70 -24.85
C LYS A 5 -11.06 14.34 -25.40
N LYS A 6 -9.83 14.15 -25.89
CA LYS A 6 -9.40 12.88 -26.53
C LYS A 6 -8.73 11.88 -25.57
N GLN A 7 -8.33 12.27 -24.37
CA GLN A 7 -7.71 11.34 -23.41
C GLN A 7 -8.66 10.74 -22.37
N ARG A 8 -9.84 11.31 -22.20
CA ARG A 8 -10.88 10.74 -21.29
C ARG A 8 -11.64 9.54 -21.82
N ASN A 9 -11.50 9.18 -23.11
CA ASN A 9 -12.30 8.15 -23.77
C ASN A 9 -11.54 6.85 -24.08
N ARG A 10 -10.43 6.55 -23.41
CA ARG A 10 -9.73 5.27 -23.66
C ARG A 10 -10.16 4.11 -22.76
N TRP A 11 -11.02 4.38 -21.77
CA TRP A 11 -11.56 3.35 -20.86
C TRP A 11 -13.09 3.22 -20.90
N SER A 12 -13.78 4.02 -21.73
CA SER A 12 -15.17 3.75 -22.11
C SER A 12 -15.16 3.04 -23.47
N GLY A 13 -14.85 1.75 -23.46
CA GLY A 13 -15.05 0.89 -24.63
C GLY A 13 -16.52 0.97 -25.06
N CYS A 14 -16.79 1.66 -26.17
CA CYS A 14 -18.05 1.57 -26.86
C CYS A 14 -18.36 0.08 -27.10
N TRP A 15 -19.34 -0.44 -26.41
CA TRP A 15 -19.97 -1.71 -26.70
C TRP A 15 -20.51 -1.68 -28.13
N ASN A 16 -19.80 -2.33 -29.02
CA ASN A 16 -20.27 -2.54 -30.39
C ASN A 16 -21.43 -3.57 -30.33
N LEU A 17 -22.65 -3.08 -30.49
CA LEU A 17 -23.95 -3.80 -30.40
C LEU A 17 -24.16 -4.91 -31.47
N GLN A 18 -23.10 -5.53 -32.00
CA GLN A 18 -23.21 -6.52 -33.07
C GLN A 18 -22.74 -7.95 -32.75
N ASN A 19 -22.43 -8.28 -31.49
CA ASN A 19 -22.24 -9.67 -31.05
C ASN A 19 -23.17 -9.99 -29.86
N ARG A 20 -24.46 -9.84 -30.03
CA ARG A 20 -25.46 -10.47 -29.18
C ARG A 20 -25.58 -11.93 -29.68
N ASP A 21 -24.96 -12.87 -28.93
CA ASP A 21 -25.37 -14.26 -28.75
C ASP A 21 -24.22 -15.18 -28.31
N ARG A 22 -23.55 -14.77 -27.20
CA ARG A 22 -22.94 -15.65 -26.19
C ARG A 22 -22.83 -14.85 -24.92
N GLU A 23 -23.88 -14.84 -24.10
CA GLU A 23 -23.70 -14.51 -22.69
C GLU A 23 -22.67 -15.50 -22.16
N ALA A 24 -21.44 -15.03 -21.88
CA ALA A 24 -20.43 -15.86 -21.26
C ALA A 24 -21.02 -16.38 -19.94
N LYS A 25 -21.11 -17.71 -19.81
CA LYS A 25 -21.67 -18.37 -18.62
C LYS A 25 -20.88 -17.85 -17.40
N THR A 26 -21.55 -17.17 -16.46
CA THR A 26 -20.93 -16.74 -15.19
C THR A 26 -20.51 -17.97 -14.41
N MET A 27 -19.21 -18.06 -14.09
CA MET A 27 -18.67 -19.15 -13.28
C MET A 27 -18.98 -18.91 -11.82
N LYS A 28 -19.20 -19.97 -11.06
CA LYS A 28 -19.60 -19.89 -9.64
C LYS A 28 -18.65 -20.71 -8.77
N ILE A 29 -17.90 -20.02 -7.92
CA ILE A 29 -16.94 -20.62 -7.01
C ILE A 29 -17.45 -20.52 -5.59
N LYS A 30 -17.14 -21.53 -4.77
CA LYS A 30 -17.39 -21.53 -3.32
C LYS A 30 -16.08 -21.68 -2.57
N THR A 31 -15.90 -20.84 -1.55
CA THR A 31 -14.76 -20.86 -0.65
C THR A 31 -15.23 -20.50 0.76
N ASP A 32 -14.39 -20.68 1.80
CA ASP A 32 -14.72 -20.20 3.13
C ASP A 32 -14.40 -18.71 3.26
N VAL A 33 -13.26 -18.27 2.71
CA VAL A 33 -12.84 -16.87 2.73
C VAL A 33 -12.40 -16.40 1.34
N VAL A 34 -12.84 -15.21 0.93
CA VAL A 34 -12.29 -14.51 -0.23
C VAL A 34 -11.57 -13.24 0.22
N ILE A 35 -10.35 -13.04 -0.27
CA ILE A 35 -9.51 -11.88 0.04
C ILE A 35 -9.28 -11.09 -1.26
N VAL A 36 -9.46 -9.77 -1.21
CA VAL A 36 -9.26 -8.88 -2.34
C VAL A 36 -7.96 -8.10 -2.16
N GLY A 37 -6.92 -8.48 -2.87
CA GLY A 37 -5.61 -7.84 -2.89
C GLY A 37 -4.48 -8.71 -2.35
N THR A 38 -3.31 -8.61 -2.99
CA THR A 38 -2.05 -9.29 -2.64
C THR A 38 -1.00 -8.35 -2.02
N GLY A 39 -1.44 -7.23 -1.44
CA GLY A 39 -0.60 -6.43 -0.55
C GLY A 39 -0.31 -7.16 0.76
N VAL A 40 0.58 -6.61 1.61
CA VAL A 40 0.99 -7.25 2.88
C VAL A 40 -0.21 -7.60 3.75
N ALA A 41 -1.25 -6.76 3.82
CA ALA A 41 -2.45 -7.02 4.61
C ALA A 41 -3.18 -8.29 4.13
N GLY A 42 -3.47 -8.42 2.83
CA GLY A 42 -4.17 -9.59 2.29
C GLY A 42 -3.36 -10.88 2.41
N MET A 43 -2.06 -10.83 2.13
CA MET A 43 -1.17 -11.98 2.29
C MET A 43 -1.04 -12.41 3.76
N PHE A 44 -0.89 -11.46 4.67
CA PHE A 44 -0.77 -11.75 6.09
C PHE A 44 -2.07 -12.31 6.66
N SER A 45 -3.25 -11.78 6.26
CA SER A 45 -4.54 -12.38 6.61
C SER A 45 -4.62 -13.84 6.20
N ALA A 46 -4.23 -14.17 4.96
CA ALA A 46 -4.22 -15.58 4.50
C ALA A 46 -3.29 -16.48 5.33
N LEU A 47 -2.14 -15.95 5.78
CA LEU A 47 -1.19 -16.67 6.62
C LEU A 47 -1.69 -16.87 8.07
N LYS A 48 -2.55 -16.01 8.56
CA LYS A 48 -3.11 -16.09 9.93
C LYS A 48 -4.40 -16.89 10.03
N LEU A 49 -5.13 -17.03 8.93
CA LEU A 49 -6.35 -17.84 8.90
C LEU A 49 -6.08 -19.34 9.14
N PRO A 50 -7.03 -20.09 9.75
CA PRO A 50 -6.92 -21.53 9.97
C PRO A 50 -6.63 -22.32 8.69
N ARG A 51 -5.81 -23.37 8.77
CA ARG A 51 -5.36 -24.15 7.61
C ARG A 51 -6.43 -25.06 7.02
N ASP A 52 -7.52 -25.31 7.74
CA ASP A 52 -8.70 -26.04 7.27
C ASP A 52 -9.66 -25.15 6.43
N LYS A 53 -9.53 -23.83 6.48
CA LYS A 53 -10.32 -22.91 5.68
C LYS A 53 -9.79 -22.83 4.25
N LYS A 54 -10.69 -22.97 3.27
CA LYS A 54 -10.39 -22.71 1.85
C LYS A 54 -10.37 -21.21 1.61
N ILE A 55 -9.31 -20.70 1.00
CA ILE A 55 -9.09 -19.26 0.79
C ILE A 55 -8.87 -19.00 -0.71
N VAL A 56 -9.59 -18.04 -1.25
CA VAL A 56 -9.35 -17.48 -2.58
C VAL A 56 -8.85 -16.05 -2.43
N ILE A 57 -7.69 -15.75 -2.98
CA ILE A 57 -7.17 -14.39 -3.09
C ILE A 57 -7.33 -13.94 -4.54
N ILE A 58 -7.93 -12.79 -4.77
CA ILE A 58 -7.98 -12.17 -6.09
C ILE A 58 -7.11 -10.92 -6.14
N THR A 59 -6.46 -10.66 -7.26
CA THR A 59 -5.70 -9.43 -7.48
C THR A 59 -5.92 -8.89 -8.89
N LYS A 60 -6.05 -7.57 -9.00
CA LYS A 60 -6.39 -6.84 -10.23
C LYS A 60 -5.30 -6.94 -11.29
N GLU A 61 -4.05 -7.00 -10.86
CA GLU A 61 -2.85 -7.18 -11.68
C GLU A 61 -2.11 -8.46 -11.25
N ASP A 62 -0.83 -8.59 -11.56
CA ASP A 62 0.01 -9.66 -11.03
C ASP A 62 0.16 -9.58 -9.49
N MET A 63 0.59 -10.68 -8.88
CA MET A 63 0.71 -10.81 -7.42
C MET A 63 1.66 -9.82 -6.76
N ARG A 64 2.61 -9.25 -7.51
CA ARG A 64 3.65 -8.33 -7.01
C ARG A 64 3.29 -6.87 -7.23
N SER A 65 2.28 -6.56 -8.02
CA SER A 65 1.86 -5.20 -8.33
C SER A 65 1.03 -4.59 -7.19
N SER A 66 1.62 -4.45 -6.01
CA SER A 66 1.03 -3.76 -4.86
C SER A 66 1.95 -2.68 -4.32
N ASP A 67 1.39 -1.62 -3.72
CA ASP A 67 2.20 -0.53 -3.13
C ASP A 67 3.06 -1.01 -1.96
N SER A 68 2.73 -2.13 -1.34
CA SER A 68 3.56 -2.76 -0.32
C SER A 68 4.94 -3.13 -0.86
N PHE A 69 5.03 -3.61 -2.11
CA PHE A 69 6.33 -3.88 -2.78
C PHE A 69 7.13 -2.62 -3.07
N LEU A 70 6.50 -1.45 -3.07
CA LEU A 70 7.14 -0.16 -3.38
C LEU A 70 7.64 0.58 -2.14
N ALA A 71 7.30 0.11 -0.94
CA ALA A 71 7.64 0.79 0.30
C ALA A 71 9.16 0.74 0.55
N GLN A 72 9.80 1.90 0.58
CA GLN A 72 11.25 2.05 0.68
C GLN A 72 11.74 2.16 2.13
N GLY A 73 10.98 2.86 2.99
CA GLY A 73 11.39 3.17 4.36
C GLY A 73 11.59 1.93 5.22
N GLY A 74 10.74 1.77 6.23
CA GLY A 74 10.83 0.61 7.11
C GLY A 74 9.50 0.28 7.76
N ILE A 75 9.57 -0.48 8.84
CA ILE A 75 8.44 -0.83 9.69
C ILE A 75 8.76 -0.47 11.13
N CYS A 76 7.84 0.26 11.77
CA CYS A 76 7.99 0.62 13.18
C CYS A 76 7.81 -0.59 14.08
N VAL A 77 8.51 -0.58 15.23
CA VAL A 77 8.35 -1.58 16.29
C VAL A 77 8.52 -0.94 17.67
N LEU A 78 7.79 -1.40 18.67
CA LEU A 78 8.02 -1.06 20.07
C LEU A 78 9.31 -1.73 20.55
N ARG A 79 10.38 -0.97 20.71
CA ARG A 79 11.70 -1.51 21.10
C ARG A 79 11.69 -2.12 22.50
N ASP A 80 11.18 -1.35 23.47
CA ASP A 80 11.04 -1.71 24.87
C ASP A 80 9.87 -0.93 25.50
N GLU A 81 9.49 -1.30 26.72
CA GLU A 81 8.36 -0.64 27.41
C GLU A 81 8.58 0.87 27.65
N ASN A 82 9.85 1.33 27.77
CA ASN A 82 10.16 2.75 27.95
C ASN A 82 9.98 3.56 26.65
N ASP A 83 9.83 2.89 25.50
CA ASP A 83 9.55 3.55 24.23
C ASP A 83 8.05 3.74 23.98
N TYR A 84 7.17 3.06 24.72
CA TYR A 84 5.73 3.09 24.47
C TYR A 84 5.15 4.51 24.48
N ASP A 85 5.37 5.28 25.54
CA ASP A 85 4.80 6.62 25.67
C ASP A 85 5.28 7.56 24.57
N SER A 86 6.57 7.47 24.22
CA SER A 86 7.14 8.29 23.13
C SER A 86 6.62 7.88 21.76
N TYR A 87 6.42 6.58 21.50
CA TYR A 87 5.87 6.10 20.24
C TYR A 87 4.39 6.47 20.09
N PHE A 88 3.62 6.31 21.19
CA PHE A 88 2.22 6.72 21.23
C PHE A 88 2.07 8.21 20.96
N GLU A 89 2.84 9.06 21.65
CA GLU A 89 2.80 10.51 21.47
C GLU A 89 3.24 10.96 20.07
N ASP A 90 4.33 10.38 19.53
CA ASP A 90 4.76 10.66 18.15
C ASP A 90 3.65 10.35 17.14
N THR A 91 2.95 9.20 17.31
CA THR A 91 1.85 8.79 16.44
C THR A 91 0.64 9.73 16.56
N MET A 92 0.24 10.07 17.79
CA MET A 92 -0.87 11.00 18.06
C MET A 92 -0.59 12.40 17.51
N LYS A 93 0.62 12.90 17.73
CA LYS A 93 1.05 14.22 17.27
C LYS A 93 1.10 14.30 15.73
N ALA A 94 1.65 13.27 15.08
CA ALA A 94 1.69 13.19 13.63
C ALA A 94 0.27 13.19 13.02
N GLY A 95 -0.66 12.49 13.65
CA GLY A 95 -2.06 12.42 13.24
C GLY A 95 -2.93 13.61 13.69
N HIS A 96 -2.31 14.69 14.17
CA HIS A 96 -2.99 15.90 14.69
C HIS A 96 -3.95 15.62 15.86
N TYR A 97 -3.70 14.53 16.62
CA TYR A 97 -4.56 14.04 17.72
C TYR A 97 -5.99 13.63 17.26
N GLU A 98 -6.19 13.41 15.96
CA GLU A 98 -7.43 12.89 15.39
C GLU A 98 -7.43 11.35 15.29
N ASN A 99 -6.40 10.72 15.83
CA ASN A 99 -6.25 9.28 15.89
C ASN A 99 -7.26 8.65 16.84
N ARG A 100 -7.70 7.43 16.54
CA ARG A 100 -8.42 6.57 17.49
C ARG A 100 -7.39 5.94 18.44
N LYS A 101 -7.35 6.42 19.70
CA LYS A 101 -6.35 6.03 20.71
C LYS A 101 -6.26 4.52 20.93
N GLU A 102 -7.39 3.83 20.96
CA GLU A 102 -7.46 2.37 21.08
C GLU A 102 -6.71 1.68 19.92
N SER A 103 -6.92 2.12 18.70
CA SER A 103 -6.25 1.56 17.52
C SER A 103 -4.75 1.82 17.53
N VAL A 104 -4.32 2.98 18.02
CA VAL A 104 -2.89 3.29 18.21
C VAL A 104 -2.27 2.36 19.25
N ASP A 105 -2.93 2.13 20.39
CA ASP A 105 -2.48 1.20 21.44
C ASP A 105 -2.36 -0.23 20.90
N ILE A 106 -3.40 -0.73 20.19
CA ILE A 106 -3.38 -2.05 19.55
C ILE A 106 -2.21 -2.18 18.59
N MET A 107 -1.99 -1.18 17.72
CA MET A 107 -0.89 -1.22 16.75
C MET A 107 0.47 -1.30 17.45
N ILE A 108 0.72 -0.43 18.43
CA ILE A 108 2.01 -0.37 19.10
C ILE A 108 2.30 -1.66 19.87
N ARG A 109 1.34 -2.15 20.63
CA ARG A 109 1.49 -3.39 21.43
C ARG A 109 1.63 -4.63 20.55
N GLY A 110 0.91 -4.69 19.44
CA GLY A 110 0.98 -5.80 18.49
C GLY A 110 2.26 -5.82 17.64
N SER A 111 3.08 -4.77 17.68
CA SER A 111 4.22 -4.60 16.78
C SER A 111 5.27 -5.69 16.91
N ARG A 112 5.64 -6.08 18.14
CA ARG A 112 6.67 -7.12 18.37
C ARG A 112 6.24 -8.48 17.86
N ASP A 113 4.98 -8.86 18.06
CA ASP A 113 4.44 -10.12 17.55
C ASP A 113 4.50 -10.16 16.03
N VAL A 114 4.15 -9.04 15.37
CA VAL A 114 4.27 -8.92 13.91
C VAL A 114 5.72 -9.07 13.44
N ILE A 115 6.67 -8.41 14.10
CA ILE A 115 8.09 -8.54 13.73
C ILE A 115 8.58 -9.98 13.93
N ASN A 116 8.20 -10.65 15.02
CA ASN A 116 8.54 -12.06 15.24
C ASN A 116 7.95 -12.97 14.16
N ASP A 117 6.70 -12.74 13.74
CA ASP A 117 6.07 -13.46 12.63
C ASP A 117 6.86 -13.24 11.32
N LEU A 118 7.21 -11.97 11.00
CA LEU A 118 7.95 -11.64 9.77
C LEU A 118 9.32 -12.30 9.74
N VAL A 119 10.06 -12.28 10.85
CA VAL A 119 11.35 -13.00 10.98
C VAL A 119 11.13 -14.50 10.81
N GLY A 120 10.08 -15.06 11.42
CA GLY A 120 9.69 -16.47 11.27
C GLY A 120 9.34 -16.84 9.83
N TYR A 121 8.85 -15.90 9.02
CA TYR A 121 8.60 -16.08 7.59
C TYR A 121 9.86 -15.84 6.73
N GLY A 122 10.98 -15.47 7.34
CA GLY A 122 12.27 -15.30 6.69
C GLY A 122 12.56 -13.89 6.18
N VAL A 123 11.87 -12.87 6.73
CA VAL A 123 12.21 -11.47 6.43
C VAL A 123 13.56 -11.14 7.03
N ASP A 124 14.45 -10.56 6.23
CA ASP A 124 15.82 -10.20 6.58
C ASP A 124 15.91 -8.69 6.90
N PHE A 125 15.85 -8.35 8.18
CA PHE A 125 16.07 -6.98 8.63
C PHE A 125 17.56 -6.71 8.87
N LYS A 126 18.01 -5.48 8.64
CA LYS A 126 19.38 -5.07 8.90
C LYS A 126 19.76 -5.30 10.36
N MET A 127 20.93 -5.90 10.57
CA MET A 127 21.48 -6.19 11.90
C MET A 127 22.60 -5.21 12.27
N ASP A 128 22.75 -4.96 13.58
CA ASP A 128 23.88 -4.28 14.21
C ASP A 128 24.42 -5.21 15.31
N GLY A 129 25.46 -5.97 14.97
CA GLY A 129 25.92 -7.09 15.78
C GLY A 129 24.84 -8.18 15.91
N ASP A 130 24.48 -8.52 17.14
CA ASP A 130 23.45 -9.53 17.45
C ASP A 130 22.03 -8.95 17.60
N ASP A 131 21.85 -7.63 17.47
CA ASP A 131 20.56 -6.93 17.59
C ASP A 131 20.15 -6.34 16.23
N PHE A 132 18.89 -5.92 16.11
CA PHE A 132 18.43 -5.19 14.94
C PHE A 132 19.05 -3.78 14.86
N ALA A 133 19.43 -3.37 13.66
CA ALA A 133 19.72 -1.98 13.38
C ALA A 133 18.42 -1.17 13.29
N TYR A 134 18.37 -0.03 13.99
CA TYR A 134 17.20 0.85 14.00
C TYR A 134 17.53 2.18 13.36
N THR A 135 16.67 2.63 12.46
CA THR A 135 16.75 3.98 11.89
C THR A 135 15.61 4.87 12.42
N ARG A 136 15.71 6.16 12.13
CA ARG A 136 14.74 7.19 12.50
C ARG A 136 14.33 7.97 11.26
N GLU A 137 13.04 8.18 11.09
CA GLU A 137 12.47 9.07 10.07
C GLU A 137 11.93 10.35 10.72
N GLY A 138 11.49 11.29 9.90
CA GLY A 138 10.92 12.56 10.36
C GLY A 138 9.74 12.35 11.32
N ALA A 139 9.57 13.27 12.26
CA ALA A 139 8.57 13.26 13.32
C ALA A 139 8.68 12.13 14.36
N HIS A 140 9.65 11.22 14.26
CA HIS A 140 9.97 10.26 15.32
C HIS A 140 10.90 10.87 16.36
N SER A 141 10.61 10.69 17.64
CA SER A 141 11.47 11.13 18.75
C SER A 141 12.65 10.19 19.00
N LYS A 142 12.49 8.88 18.66
CA LYS A 142 13.50 7.83 18.85
C LYS A 142 13.66 6.95 17.62
N PRO A 143 14.84 6.30 17.41
CA PRO A 143 15.02 5.26 16.42
C PRO A 143 14.19 4.02 16.81
N ARG A 144 13.20 3.64 15.98
CA ARG A 144 12.35 2.46 16.20
C ARG A 144 11.92 1.78 14.91
N ILE A 145 12.59 2.08 13.81
CA ILE A 145 12.21 1.60 12.48
C ILE A 145 13.20 0.54 12.06
N LEU A 146 12.69 -0.66 11.82
CA LEU A 146 13.44 -1.76 11.19
C LEU A 146 13.38 -1.60 9.67
N TYR A 147 14.46 -1.98 8.99
CA TYR A 147 14.59 -1.79 7.55
C TYR A 147 15.45 -2.87 6.90
N HIS A 148 15.29 -3.00 5.60
CA HIS A 148 16.17 -3.78 4.73
C HIS A 148 16.56 -2.89 3.56
N GLU A 149 17.77 -2.31 3.60
CA GLU A 149 18.22 -1.28 2.65
C GLU A 149 17.13 -0.19 2.46
N ASP A 150 16.82 0.17 1.22
CA ASP A 150 15.71 1.06 0.84
C ASP A 150 14.58 0.32 0.09
N ILE A 151 14.39 -0.98 0.38
CA ILE A 151 13.40 -1.87 -0.22
C ILE A 151 12.66 -2.74 0.80
N THR A 152 12.48 -2.25 2.03
CA THR A 152 11.88 -3.01 3.13
C THR A 152 10.52 -3.62 2.76
N GLY A 153 9.68 -2.87 2.08
CA GLY A 153 8.37 -3.35 1.63
C GLY A 153 8.46 -4.50 0.63
N LYS A 154 9.42 -4.45 -0.30
CA LYS A 154 9.70 -5.55 -1.23
C LYS A 154 10.15 -6.80 -0.49
N GLU A 155 11.10 -6.67 0.43
CA GLU A 155 11.60 -7.78 1.25
C GLU A 155 10.46 -8.46 2.00
N ILE A 156 9.64 -7.71 2.75
CA ILE A 156 8.49 -8.24 3.48
C ILE A 156 7.51 -8.92 2.52
N SER A 157 7.13 -8.23 1.43
CA SER A 157 6.11 -8.72 0.51
C SER A 157 6.52 -10.00 -0.21
N GLU A 158 7.78 -10.12 -0.68
CA GLU A 158 8.30 -11.34 -1.32
C GLU A 158 8.30 -12.54 -0.35
N LYS A 159 8.70 -12.32 0.90
CA LYS A 159 8.69 -13.40 1.90
C LYS A 159 7.27 -13.85 2.22
N LEU A 160 6.34 -12.93 2.45
CA LEU A 160 4.93 -13.26 2.69
C LEU A 160 4.31 -13.99 1.49
N LEU A 161 4.54 -13.50 0.27
CA LEU A 161 4.08 -14.15 -0.96
C LEU A 161 4.64 -15.56 -1.07
N GLY A 162 5.95 -15.74 -0.84
CA GLY A 162 6.60 -17.05 -0.85
C GLY A 162 5.99 -18.03 0.17
N GLN A 163 5.51 -17.55 1.33
CA GLN A 163 4.81 -18.39 2.31
C GLN A 163 3.37 -18.68 1.89
N VAL A 164 2.64 -17.70 1.38
CA VAL A 164 1.25 -17.88 0.87
C VAL A 164 1.21 -18.93 -0.24
N LEU A 165 2.17 -18.89 -1.17
CA LEU A 165 2.24 -19.83 -2.30
C LEU A 165 2.55 -21.28 -1.88
N LYS A 166 3.04 -21.52 -0.66
CA LYS A 166 3.22 -22.86 -0.10
C LYS A 166 1.95 -23.45 0.52
N LEU A 167 0.90 -22.61 0.73
CA LEU A 167 -0.32 -23.04 1.38
C LEU A 167 -1.22 -23.82 0.42
N GLU A 168 -1.49 -25.08 0.70
CA GLU A 168 -2.37 -25.93 -0.12
C GLU A 168 -3.85 -25.51 -0.10
N ASN A 169 -4.26 -24.76 0.92
CA ASN A 169 -5.62 -24.27 1.11
C ASN A 169 -5.87 -22.87 0.51
N VAL A 170 -4.88 -22.27 -0.12
CA VAL A 170 -4.96 -20.93 -0.74
C VAL A 170 -4.86 -21.04 -2.26
N THR A 171 -5.77 -20.39 -2.97
CA THR A 171 -5.70 -20.19 -4.43
C THR A 171 -5.61 -18.71 -4.73
N VAL A 172 -4.61 -18.28 -5.51
CA VAL A 172 -4.46 -16.89 -5.95
C VAL A 172 -4.90 -16.78 -7.43
N LEU A 173 -5.80 -15.84 -7.70
CA LEU A 173 -6.28 -15.50 -9.05
C LEU A 173 -5.78 -14.10 -9.43
N GLU A 174 -4.74 -14.05 -10.24
CA GLU A 174 -4.21 -12.81 -10.82
C GLU A 174 -5.13 -12.29 -11.91
N TYR A 175 -5.01 -11.01 -12.25
CA TYR A 175 -5.82 -10.34 -13.29
C TYR A 175 -7.32 -10.61 -13.09
N THR A 176 -7.72 -10.54 -11.81
CA THR A 176 -9.11 -10.75 -11.38
C THR A 176 -9.57 -9.55 -10.59
N SER A 177 -10.42 -8.74 -11.17
CA SER A 177 -10.93 -7.49 -10.61
C SER A 177 -12.28 -7.67 -9.94
N MET A 178 -12.40 -7.28 -8.67
CA MET A 178 -13.70 -7.19 -8.00
C MET A 178 -14.55 -6.11 -8.66
N GLN A 179 -15.80 -6.46 -8.96
CA GLN A 179 -16.79 -5.56 -9.58
C GLN A 179 -17.89 -5.16 -8.60
N ASP A 180 -18.22 -6.03 -7.66
CA ASP A 180 -19.26 -5.79 -6.67
C ASP A 180 -19.17 -6.84 -5.54
N ILE A 181 -19.85 -6.59 -4.41
CA ILE A 181 -20.09 -7.62 -3.39
C ILE A 181 -21.45 -8.28 -3.60
N LEU A 182 -21.57 -9.54 -3.18
CA LEU A 182 -22.82 -10.27 -3.13
C LEU A 182 -23.44 -10.08 -1.75
N VAL A 183 -24.66 -9.54 -1.71
CA VAL A 183 -25.36 -9.27 -0.43
C VAL A 183 -26.65 -10.07 -0.35
N LYS A 184 -26.88 -10.71 0.80
CA LYS A 184 -28.14 -11.42 1.12
C LYS A 184 -28.52 -11.14 2.57
N ASN A 185 -29.76 -10.69 2.77
CA ASN A 185 -30.29 -10.37 4.11
C ASN A 185 -29.38 -9.39 4.92
N GLY A 186 -28.80 -8.39 4.24
CA GLY A 186 -27.93 -7.41 4.89
C GLY A 186 -26.50 -7.88 5.18
N LYS A 187 -26.11 -9.11 4.81
CA LYS A 187 -24.79 -9.69 5.00
C LYS A 187 -24.05 -9.86 3.68
N CYS A 188 -22.75 -9.68 3.69
CA CYS A 188 -21.89 -10.05 2.57
C CYS A 188 -21.80 -11.58 2.50
N ILE A 189 -21.98 -12.13 1.31
CA ILE A 189 -21.88 -13.58 1.04
C ILE A 189 -20.89 -13.88 -0.08
N GLY A 190 -19.93 -12.97 -0.32
CA GLY A 190 -18.93 -13.07 -1.36
C GLY A 190 -18.92 -11.88 -2.31
N LEU A 191 -18.40 -12.06 -3.50
CA LEU A 191 -18.20 -10.98 -4.47
C LEU A 191 -18.46 -11.41 -5.93
N LYS A 192 -18.65 -10.41 -6.78
CA LYS A 192 -18.61 -10.53 -8.24
C LYS A 192 -17.27 -10.02 -8.75
N ALA A 193 -16.67 -10.73 -9.67
CA ALA A 193 -15.41 -10.36 -10.29
C ALA A 193 -15.44 -10.58 -11.80
N VAL A 194 -14.48 -9.96 -12.48
CA VAL A 194 -14.09 -10.29 -13.85
C VAL A 194 -12.67 -10.77 -13.82
N SER A 195 -12.43 -11.97 -14.36
CA SER A 195 -11.13 -12.64 -14.38
C SER A 195 -10.59 -12.74 -15.80
N ALA A 196 -9.27 -12.77 -15.97
CA ALA A 196 -8.66 -13.03 -17.26
C ALA A 196 -9.02 -14.43 -17.80
N GLU A 197 -9.14 -14.57 -19.13
CA GLU A 197 -9.43 -15.83 -19.80
C GLU A 197 -8.41 -16.93 -19.47
N ALA A 198 -7.15 -16.56 -19.21
CA ALA A 198 -6.09 -17.45 -18.77
C ALA A 198 -6.40 -18.20 -17.46
N ASN A 199 -7.31 -17.69 -16.64
CA ASN A 199 -7.78 -18.37 -15.44
C ASN A 199 -8.88 -19.42 -15.67
N LYS A 200 -9.38 -19.58 -16.91
CA LYS A 200 -10.55 -20.41 -17.21
C LYS A 200 -10.45 -21.84 -16.68
N THR A 201 -9.38 -22.55 -17.00
CA THR A 201 -9.16 -23.94 -16.55
C THR A 201 -9.13 -24.04 -15.02
N ARG A 202 -8.52 -23.05 -14.35
CA ARG A 202 -8.50 -22.94 -12.89
C ARG A 202 -9.90 -22.77 -12.30
N LEU A 203 -10.64 -21.85 -12.88
CA LEU A 203 -12.00 -21.55 -12.47
C LEU A 203 -12.94 -22.73 -12.68
N GLU A 204 -12.78 -23.46 -13.80
CA GLU A 204 -13.53 -24.71 -14.08
C GLU A 204 -13.23 -25.81 -13.04
N ALA A 205 -11.96 -26.01 -12.69
CA ALA A 205 -11.55 -26.95 -11.64
C ALA A 205 -12.11 -26.53 -10.26
N MET A 206 -12.07 -25.23 -9.92
CA MET A 206 -12.66 -24.72 -8.68
C MET A 206 -14.18 -24.86 -8.64
N GLU A 207 -14.90 -24.63 -9.76
CA GLU A 207 -16.36 -24.83 -9.89
C GLU A 207 -16.70 -26.34 -9.67
N ALA A 208 -15.84 -27.25 -10.13
CA ALA A 208 -15.96 -28.69 -9.94
C ALA A 208 -15.56 -29.18 -8.54
N GLY A 209 -14.98 -28.30 -7.69
CA GLY A 209 -14.50 -28.64 -6.36
C GLY A 209 -13.14 -29.36 -6.32
N GLU A 210 -12.39 -29.29 -7.44
CA GLU A 210 -11.07 -29.89 -7.57
C GLU A 210 -9.96 -29.02 -6.96
N LYS A 211 -8.85 -29.66 -6.55
CA LYS A 211 -7.63 -28.91 -6.12
C LYS A 211 -6.97 -28.26 -7.34
N VAL A 212 -6.70 -26.97 -7.22
CA VAL A 212 -6.02 -26.19 -8.25
C VAL A 212 -4.53 -26.09 -7.92
N LYS A 213 -3.65 -26.46 -8.85
CA LYS A 213 -2.21 -26.19 -8.75
C LYS A 213 -1.92 -24.76 -9.20
N ILE A 214 -0.96 -24.11 -8.54
CA ILE A 214 -0.44 -22.80 -8.95
C ILE A 214 0.18 -22.97 -10.34
N GLN A 215 -0.31 -22.18 -11.31
CA GLN A 215 0.30 -22.11 -12.63
C GLN A 215 1.44 -21.07 -12.64
N GLU A 216 2.43 -21.30 -13.49
CA GLU A 216 3.40 -20.30 -13.90
C GLU A 216 2.70 -19.15 -14.63
N GLU A 217 3.34 -18.02 -14.71
CA GLU A 217 2.87 -16.72 -15.20
C GLU A 217 1.60 -16.71 -16.08
N ILE A 218 0.57 -15.99 -15.62
CA ILE A 218 -0.68 -15.79 -16.34
C ILE A 218 -0.56 -14.50 -17.17
N GLN A 219 -1.01 -14.55 -18.41
CA GLN A 219 -1.08 -13.35 -19.24
C GLN A 219 -2.44 -12.65 -19.10
N PRO A 220 -2.48 -11.30 -19.02
CA PRO A 220 -3.73 -10.56 -19.02
C PRO A 220 -4.44 -10.70 -20.38
N GLY A 221 -5.77 -10.70 -20.35
CA GLY A 221 -6.62 -10.68 -21.54
C GLY A 221 -7.87 -11.53 -21.41
N GLY A 222 -8.90 -11.15 -22.16
CA GLY A 222 -10.23 -11.74 -22.04
C GLY A 222 -10.95 -11.33 -20.76
N GLU A 223 -12.26 -11.58 -20.69
CA GLU A 223 -13.11 -11.23 -19.55
C GLU A 223 -14.07 -12.39 -19.24
N LEU A 224 -13.82 -13.07 -18.13
CA LEU A 224 -14.70 -14.11 -17.60
C LEU A 224 -15.44 -13.58 -16.38
N PRO A 225 -16.78 -13.47 -16.41
CA PRO A 225 -17.55 -13.11 -15.22
C PRO A 225 -17.54 -14.26 -14.22
N VAL A 226 -17.25 -13.93 -12.96
CA VAL A 226 -17.12 -14.88 -11.84
C VAL A 226 -17.92 -14.38 -10.65
N GLU A 227 -18.70 -15.26 -10.01
CA GLU A 227 -19.27 -15.05 -8.68
C GLU A 227 -18.52 -15.96 -7.69
N ILE A 228 -17.91 -15.37 -6.67
CA ILE A 228 -17.22 -16.08 -5.60
C ILE A 228 -18.07 -15.97 -4.34
N TYR A 229 -18.68 -17.08 -3.94
CA TYR A 229 -19.45 -17.19 -2.70
C TYR A 229 -18.51 -17.55 -1.56
N ALA A 230 -18.57 -16.80 -0.48
CA ALA A 230 -17.71 -16.98 0.70
C ALA A 230 -18.49 -16.76 1.99
N GLU A 231 -18.04 -17.40 3.08
CA GLU A 231 -18.54 -17.13 4.43
C GLU A 231 -18.09 -15.75 4.88
N ASP A 232 -16.82 -15.40 4.62
CA ASP A 232 -16.22 -14.11 4.95
C ASP A 232 -15.53 -13.49 3.72
N THR A 233 -15.63 -12.17 3.59
CA THR A 233 -14.97 -11.38 2.55
C THR A 233 -14.06 -10.35 3.19
N ILE A 234 -12.76 -10.36 2.83
CA ILE A 234 -11.75 -9.44 3.35
C ILE A 234 -11.29 -8.50 2.22
N LEU A 235 -11.53 -7.21 2.39
CA LEU A 235 -11.09 -6.17 1.48
C LEU A 235 -9.70 -5.67 1.89
N ALA A 236 -8.68 -5.97 1.09
CA ALA A 236 -7.28 -5.57 1.27
C ALA A 236 -6.75 -4.90 -0.01
N SER A 237 -7.60 -4.11 -0.68
CA SER A 237 -7.42 -3.62 -2.05
C SER A 237 -6.56 -2.37 -2.17
N GLY A 238 -5.94 -1.90 -1.08
CA GLY A 238 -5.11 -0.70 -1.06
C GLY A 238 -5.90 0.60 -1.14
N GLY A 239 -5.22 1.70 -1.47
CA GLY A 239 -5.75 3.05 -1.42
C GLY A 239 -6.34 3.55 -2.75
N ILE A 240 -6.16 4.87 -2.97
CA ILE A 240 -6.80 5.63 -4.06
C ILE A 240 -5.79 6.33 -4.97
N GLY A 241 -4.50 5.99 -4.87
CA GLY A 241 -3.41 6.74 -5.53
C GLY A 241 -3.53 6.82 -7.05
N GLY A 242 -4.14 5.83 -7.68
CA GLY A 242 -4.42 5.83 -9.12
C GLY A 242 -5.41 6.90 -9.59
N ARG A 243 -6.13 7.55 -8.67
CA ARG A 243 -7.01 8.71 -8.97
C ARG A 243 -6.24 10.03 -9.12
N TYR A 244 -4.95 10.06 -8.76
CA TYR A 244 -4.12 11.25 -8.75
C TYR A 244 -3.15 11.28 -9.92
N GLN A 245 -2.99 12.43 -10.56
CA GLN A 245 -2.05 12.61 -11.66
C GLN A 245 -0.59 12.45 -11.21
N HIS A 246 -0.28 12.91 -9.99
CA HIS A 246 1.03 12.77 -9.36
C HIS A 246 0.90 11.92 -8.12
N SER A 247 1.33 10.67 -8.21
CA SER A 247 1.24 9.69 -7.15
C SER A 247 2.47 8.78 -7.14
N THR A 248 2.84 8.30 -5.95
CA THR A 248 3.84 7.24 -5.77
C THR A 248 3.26 5.85 -5.94
N ASN A 249 1.93 5.73 -6.00
CA ASN A 249 1.20 4.49 -6.02
C ASN A 249 1.04 3.93 -7.45
N TYR A 250 0.71 2.65 -7.55
CA TYR A 250 0.35 2.04 -8.81
C TYR A 250 -0.95 2.66 -9.39
N PRO A 251 -1.03 2.90 -10.70
CA PRO A 251 -2.21 3.52 -11.33
C PRO A 251 -3.50 2.71 -11.23
N HIS A 252 -3.41 1.38 -11.04
CA HIS A 252 -4.57 0.50 -10.92
C HIS A 252 -5.24 0.55 -9.53
N LEU A 253 -4.61 1.19 -8.53
CA LEU A 253 -5.18 1.38 -7.20
C LEU A 253 -6.16 2.55 -7.21
N THR A 254 -7.38 2.27 -7.63
CA THR A 254 -8.42 3.27 -7.91
C THR A 254 -9.50 3.35 -6.82
N GLY A 255 -9.34 2.63 -5.70
CA GLY A 255 -10.29 2.67 -4.59
C GLY A 255 -11.62 2.01 -4.91
N ASP A 256 -11.62 0.94 -5.71
CA ASP A 256 -12.84 0.25 -6.16
C ASP A 256 -13.68 -0.25 -4.97
N ALA A 257 -13.02 -0.74 -3.90
CA ALA A 257 -13.70 -1.19 -2.70
C ALA A 257 -14.46 -0.07 -2.00
N LEU A 258 -13.98 1.19 -2.05
CA LEU A 258 -14.67 2.34 -1.48
C LEU A 258 -15.96 2.68 -2.24
N ASP A 259 -15.91 2.64 -3.58
CA ASP A 259 -17.08 2.90 -4.42
C ASP A 259 -18.14 1.80 -4.22
N ILE A 260 -17.71 0.54 -4.10
CA ILE A 260 -18.60 -0.59 -3.79
C ILE A 260 -19.17 -0.47 -2.37
N ALA A 261 -18.35 -0.16 -1.36
CA ALA A 261 -18.80 0.07 0.01
C ALA A 261 -19.87 1.17 0.08
N LYS A 262 -19.62 2.30 -0.60
CA LYS A 262 -20.59 3.40 -0.71
C LYS A 262 -21.89 2.96 -1.36
N LYS A 263 -21.83 2.19 -2.43
CA LYS A 263 -23.02 1.64 -3.14
C LYS A 263 -23.89 0.78 -2.24
N HIS A 264 -23.28 0.02 -1.32
CA HIS A 264 -23.97 -0.88 -0.38
C HIS A 264 -24.22 -0.28 1.00
N ASN A 265 -24.02 1.04 1.17
CA ASN A 265 -24.16 1.76 2.44
C ASN A 265 -23.27 1.19 3.57
N VAL A 266 -22.12 0.63 3.25
CA VAL A 266 -21.08 0.31 4.22
C VAL A 266 -20.45 1.62 4.68
N ARG A 267 -20.25 1.77 5.99
CA ARG A 267 -19.72 3.01 6.58
C ARG A 267 -18.33 3.33 6.06
N LEU A 268 -18.14 4.57 5.63
CA LEU A 268 -16.87 5.16 5.21
C LEU A 268 -16.52 6.31 6.16
N GLU A 269 -15.22 6.52 6.40
CA GLU A 269 -14.71 7.64 7.21
C GLU A 269 -13.55 8.35 6.51
N HIS A 270 -13.43 9.66 6.75
CA HIS A 270 -12.28 10.50 6.43
C HIS A 270 -11.79 10.39 4.97
N LEU A 271 -12.72 10.41 4.00
CA LEU A 271 -12.38 10.28 2.57
C LEU A 271 -11.53 11.43 2.01
N ASP A 272 -11.38 12.50 2.76
CA ASP A 272 -10.54 13.67 2.50
C ASP A 272 -9.13 13.57 3.13
N TYR A 273 -8.85 12.55 3.96
CA TYR A 273 -7.55 12.37 4.61
C TYR A 273 -6.56 11.69 3.67
N VAL A 274 -5.87 12.51 2.88
CA VAL A 274 -4.87 12.07 1.90
C VAL A 274 -3.52 12.66 2.24
N GLN A 275 -2.52 11.81 2.43
CA GLN A 275 -1.15 12.23 2.69
C GLN A 275 -0.41 12.49 1.38
N ILE A 276 0.22 13.65 1.31
CA ILE A 276 1.17 14.02 0.26
C ILE A 276 2.59 13.77 0.79
N HIS A 277 3.39 13.00 0.07
CA HIS A 277 4.81 12.85 0.38
C HIS A 277 5.59 14.04 -0.14
N PRO A 278 6.43 14.70 0.68
CA PRO A 278 7.11 15.93 0.29
C PRO A 278 8.17 15.71 -0.80
N THR A 279 8.85 14.56 -0.80
CA THR A 279 10.02 14.32 -1.66
C THR A 279 9.81 13.12 -2.59
N THR A 280 9.41 13.39 -3.82
CA THR A 280 9.47 12.42 -4.92
C THR A 280 10.34 12.98 -6.03
N LEU A 281 11.05 12.14 -6.76
CA LEU A 281 11.91 12.58 -7.85
C LEU A 281 11.06 13.26 -8.93
N TYR A 282 11.40 14.51 -9.22
CA TYR A 282 10.72 15.24 -10.29
C TYR A 282 11.12 14.68 -11.66
N SER A 283 10.15 14.41 -12.50
CA SER A 283 10.36 13.99 -13.88
C SER A 283 9.25 14.54 -14.76
N LYS A 284 9.61 14.96 -15.99
CA LYS A 284 8.66 15.36 -17.03
C LYS A 284 7.99 14.15 -17.72
N LYS A 285 8.52 12.95 -17.50
CA LYS A 285 7.96 11.71 -18.03
C LYS A 285 6.61 11.41 -17.35
N PRO A 286 5.59 10.94 -18.08
CA PRO A 286 4.34 10.49 -17.46
C PRO A 286 4.56 9.21 -16.65
N GLY A 287 3.69 8.99 -15.67
CA GLY A 287 3.69 7.76 -14.86
C GLY A 287 3.85 8.04 -13.36
N ARG A 288 4.07 6.95 -12.64
CA ARG A 288 4.25 6.97 -11.19
C ARG A 288 5.50 7.77 -10.80
N ARG A 289 5.38 8.60 -9.75
CA ARG A 289 6.51 9.33 -9.19
C ARG A 289 7.36 8.37 -8.35
N PHE A 290 8.68 8.43 -8.58
CA PHE A 290 9.61 7.65 -7.76
C PHE A 290 9.77 8.30 -6.39
N LEU A 291 9.55 7.52 -5.33
CA LEU A 291 9.69 7.99 -3.96
C LEU A 291 11.18 8.20 -3.62
N ILE A 292 11.51 9.33 -3.03
CA ILE A 292 12.76 9.52 -2.29
C ILE A 292 12.38 9.38 -0.82
N SER A 293 12.79 8.27 -0.21
CA SER A 293 12.41 7.90 1.16
C SER A 293 12.62 9.02 2.17
N GLU A 294 11.76 9.06 3.18
CA GLU A 294 11.92 9.98 4.31
C GLU A 294 13.19 9.68 5.11
N SER A 295 13.64 8.43 5.13
CA SER A 295 14.90 8.02 5.75
C SER A 295 16.10 8.83 5.23
N VAL A 296 16.10 9.21 3.94
CA VAL A 296 17.14 10.08 3.35
C VAL A 296 17.22 11.44 4.08
N ARG A 297 16.06 12.02 4.44
CA ARG A 297 16.01 13.25 5.25
C ARG A 297 16.40 12.97 6.71
N GLY A 298 16.04 11.80 7.21
CA GLY A 298 16.44 11.32 8.53
C GLY A 298 17.95 11.21 8.69
N GLU A 299 18.65 10.77 7.63
CA GLU A 299 20.13 10.67 7.58
C GLU A 299 20.83 12.00 7.31
N GLY A 300 20.10 13.10 7.05
CA GLY A 300 20.68 14.44 6.96
C GLY A 300 20.56 15.15 5.61
N ALA A 301 19.76 14.65 4.67
CA ALA A 301 19.51 15.37 3.43
C ALA A 301 18.74 16.68 3.69
N VAL A 302 19.08 17.71 2.90
CA VAL A 302 18.61 19.08 3.08
C VAL A 302 17.86 19.56 1.84
N LEU A 303 16.76 20.30 2.06
CA LEU A 303 15.96 20.93 1.00
C LEU A 303 16.43 22.35 0.72
N TYR A 304 16.68 22.64 -0.56
CA TYR A 304 17.11 23.94 -1.05
C TYR A 304 16.13 24.48 -2.09
N ASN A 305 16.00 25.82 -2.11
CA ASN A 305 15.37 26.55 -3.20
C ASN A 305 16.34 26.74 -4.39
N SER A 306 15.92 27.44 -5.45
CA SER A 306 16.73 27.70 -6.63
C SER A 306 18.01 28.53 -6.35
N LYS A 307 18.05 29.25 -5.22
CA LYS A 307 19.18 30.07 -4.76
C LYS A 307 20.12 29.31 -3.80
N LYS A 308 19.90 28.01 -3.60
CA LYS A 308 20.60 27.17 -2.61
C LYS A 308 20.41 27.65 -1.15
N GLU A 309 19.25 28.21 -0.84
CA GLU A 309 18.88 28.58 0.52
C GLU A 309 18.00 27.49 1.12
N ARG A 310 18.31 27.03 2.35
CA ARG A 310 17.47 26.12 3.12
C ARG A 310 16.24 26.88 3.61
N PHE A 311 15.04 26.36 3.41
CA PHE A 311 13.78 27.08 3.66
C PHE A 311 12.86 26.37 4.66
N VAL A 312 13.17 25.12 5.08
CA VAL A 312 12.36 24.34 6.01
C VAL A 312 13.22 23.42 6.85
N ASN A 313 12.73 23.00 8.02
CA ASN A 313 13.29 21.86 8.75
C ASN A 313 12.69 20.56 8.18
N GLU A 314 13.50 19.75 7.56
CA GLU A 314 13.13 18.54 6.81
C GLU A 314 12.59 17.41 7.68
N LEU A 315 12.80 17.48 9.01
CA LEU A 315 12.34 16.47 10.00
C LEU A 315 10.96 16.80 10.60
N LEU A 316 10.33 17.89 10.16
CA LEU A 316 8.95 18.19 10.52
C LEU A 316 7.97 17.18 9.88
N PRO A 317 6.72 17.07 10.39
CA PRO A 317 5.69 16.23 9.78
C PRO A 317 5.52 16.49 8.28
N ARG A 318 5.13 15.45 7.53
CA ARG A 318 5.05 15.48 6.05
C ARG A 318 4.20 16.60 5.49
N ASP A 319 3.06 16.87 6.09
CA ASP A 319 2.15 17.93 5.70
C ASP A 319 2.78 19.32 5.83
N VAL A 320 3.55 19.56 6.90
CA VAL A 320 4.30 20.81 7.12
C VAL A 320 5.38 20.98 6.08
N VAL A 321 6.19 19.96 5.84
CA VAL A 321 7.26 19.99 4.82
C VAL A 321 6.67 20.15 3.43
N THR A 322 5.59 19.42 3.11
CA THR A 322 4.88 19.53 1.83
C THR A 322 4.39 20.97 1.57
N LYS A 323 3.76 21.57 2.58
CA LYS A 323 3.27 22.95 2.49
C LYS A 323 4.41 23.93 2.25
N ALA A 324 5.51 23.81 2.98
CA ALA A 324 6.68 24.66 2.81
C ALA A 324 7.28 24.54 1.38
N ILE A 325 7.37 23.32 0.82
CA ILE A 325 7.82 23.09 -0.56
C ILE A 325 6.86 23.75 -1.55
N GLN A 326 5.56 23.58 -1.40
CA GLN A 326 4.55 24.17 -2.30
C GLN A 326 4.57 25.71 -2.27
N GLU A 327 4.75 26.29 -1.08
CA GLU A 327 4.88 27.73 -0.91
C GLU A 327 6.16 28.26 -1.58
N GLU A 328 7.31 27.59 -1.43
CA GLU A 328 8.56 27.98 -2.04
C GLU A 328 8.50 27.83 -3.58
N MET A 329 7.97 26.72 -4.11
CA MET A 329 7.73 26.53 -5.55
C MET A 329 6.86 27.65 -6.13
N LYS A 330 5.78 28.02 -5.44
CA LYS A 330 4.90 29.11 -5.86
C LYS A 330 5.60 30.46 -5.84
N LYS A 331 6.39 30.74 -4.82
CA LYS A 331 7.15 31.98 -4.64
C LYS A 331 8.18 32.16 -5.75
N GLU A 332 8.86 31.09 -6.15
CA GLU A 332 9.90 31.10 -7.17
C GLU A 332 9.37 30.88 -8.59
N GLY A 333 8.13 30.40 -8.76
CA GLY A 333 7.54 30.04 -10.05
C GLY A 333 8.21 28.80 -10.66
N THR A 334 8.63 27.84 -9.81
CA THR A 334 9.32 26.59 -10.21
C THR A 334 8.42 25.38 -10.09
N ASP A 335 8.74 24.32 -10.85
CA ASP A 335 8.00 23.05 -10.83
C ASP A 335 8.55 22.05 -9.78
N HIS A 336 9.64 22.38 -9.11
CA HIS A 336 10.33 21.53 -8.13
C HIS A 336 11.22 22.36 -7.19
N VAL A 337 11.67 21.74 -6.12
CA VAL A 337 12.77 22.21 -5.25
C VAL A 337 13.92 21.21 -5.33
N TRP A 338 15.02 21.47 -4.64
CA TRP A 338 16.24 20.67 -4.69
C TRP A 338 16.46 19.93 -3.39
N LEU A 339 16.81 18.65 -3.45
CA LEU A 339 17.26 17.84 -2.31
C LEU A 339 18.74 17.54 -2.46
N SER A 340 19.54 17.87 -1.43
CA SER A 340 20.96 17.56 -1.34
C SER A 340 21.20 16.44 -0.35
N MET A 341 22.01 15.47 -0.73
CA MET A 341 22.54 14.40 0.13
C MET A 341 24.01 14.66 0.53
N GLU A 342 24.53 15.86 0.32
CA GLU A 342 25.93 16.24 0.58
C GLU A 342 26.38 16.00 2.03
N ASN A 343 25.45 16.10 2.99
CA ASN A 343 25.74 15.88 4.42
C ASN A 343 25.68 14.41 4.83
N ILE A 344 25.36 13.50 3.93
CA ILE A 344 25.29 12.07 4.17
C ILE A 344 26.59 11.45 3.68
N ASP A 345 27.21 10.61 4.52
CA ASP A 345 28.40 9.87 4.12
C ASP A 345 28.14 9.02 2.86
N LYS A 346 29.10 9.00 1.94
CA LYS A 346 28.95 8.30 0.67
C LYS A 346 28.71 6.80 0.86
N ASP A 347 29.36 6.16 1.82
CA ASP A 347 29.18 4.75 2.10
C ASP A 347 27.77 4.49 2.64
N THR A 348 27.21 5.39 3.45
CA THR A 348 25.81 5.36 3.88
C THR A 348 24.86 5.45 2.68
N ILE A 349 25.11 6.37 1.73
CA ILE A 349 24.28 6.49 0.53
C ILE A 349 24.28 5.17 -0.26
N LEU A 350 25.45 4.59 -0.48
CA LEU A 350 25.61 3.40 -1.32
C LEU A 350 25.09 2.10 -0.66
N HIS A 351 25.08 2.01 0.68
CA HIS A 351 24.69 0.81 1.40
C HIS A 351 23.31 0.89 2.06
N HIS A 352 22.84 2.10 2.37
CA HIS A 352 21.50 2.28 2.97
C HIS A 352 20.44 2.65 1.93
N PHE A 353 20.85 3.31 0.81
CA PHE A 353 19.94 3.78 -0.24
C PHE A 353 20.39 3.35 -1.65
N PRO A 354 20.81 2.08 -1.86
CA PRO A 354 21.38 1.66 -3.14
C PRO A 354 20.40 1.83 -4.30
N HIS A 355 19.12 1.52 -4.12
CA HIS A 355 18.12 1.60 -5.19
C HIS A 355 17.68 3.05 -5.47
N ILE A 356 17.68 3.93 -4.45
CA ILE A 356 17.49 5.38 -4.67
C ILE A 356 18.67 5.94 -5.47
N TYR A 357 19.90 5.55 -5.12
CA TYR A 357 21.10 5.94 -5.85
C TYR A 357 21.04 5.51 -7.31
N GLU A 358 20.79 4.23 -7.57
CA GLU A 358 20.68 3.66 -8.92
C GLU A 358 19.59 4.36 -9.73
N ARG A 359 18.41 4.55 -9.14
CA ARG A 359 17.28 5.20 -9.81
C ARG A 359 17.56 6.65 -10.15
N CYS A 360 18.24 7.40 -9.29
CA CYS A 360 18.65 8.77 -9.58
C CYS A 360 19.68 8.81 -10.72
N LEU A 361 20.64 7.87 -10.75
CA LEU A 361 21.59 7.73 -11.85
C LEU A 361 20.91 7.45 -13.20
N GLU A 362 19.88 6.59 -13.24
CA GLU A 362 19.09 6.32 -14.46
C GLU A 362 18.38 7.57 -14.99
N GLU A 363 18.01 8.49 -14.11
CA GLU A 363 17.42 9.81 -14.51
C GLU A 363 18.49 10.90 -14.73
N GLY A 364 19.79 10.53 -14.60
CA GLY A 364 20.92 11.41 -14.92
C GLY A 364 21.50 12.19 -13.73
N TYR A 365 21.16 11.82 -12.48
CA TYR A 365 21.61 12.50 -11.26
C TYR A 365 22.51 11.62 -10.41
N ASP A 366 23.72 12.08 -10.11
CA ASP A 366 24.61 11.47 -9.12
C ASP A 366 24.41 12.16 -7.76
N VAL A 367 23.60 11.57 -6.90
CA VAL A 367 23.24 12.14 -5.57
C VAL A 367 24.42 12.31 -4.63
N THR A 368 25.58 11.68 -4.93
CA THR A 368 26.82 11.86 -4.17
C THR A 368 27.59 13.11 -4.58
N LYS A 369 27.18 13.81 -5.63
CA LYS A 369 27.88 14.97 -6.23
C LYS A 369 27.00 16.18 -6.46
N GLU A 370 25.69 15.98 -6.56
CA GLU A 370 24.76 17.04 -6.94
C GLU A 370 23.39 16.90 -6.26
N CYS A 371 22.64 18.01 -6.23
CA CYS A 371 21.27 18.00 -5.76
C CYS A 371 20.35 17.36 -6.79
N ILE A 372 19.29 16.70 -6.33
CA ILE A 372 18.24 16.14 -7.19
C ILE A 372 16.96 16.98 -7.11
N PRO A 373 16.21 17.11 -8.23
CA PRO A 373 14.94 17.82 -8.21
C PRO A 373 13.87 16.97 -7.55
N VAL A 374 13.13 17.54 -6.59
CA VAL A 374 12.05 16.83 -5.88
C VAL A 374 10.77 17.65 -5.87
N VAL A 375 9.63 16.94 -5.84
CA VAL A 375 8.29 17.51 -5.85
C VAL A 375 7.35 16.70 -4.98
N PRO A 376 6.38 17.34 -4.30
CA PRO A 376 5.35 16.62 -3.56
C PRO A 376 4.44 15.80 -4.49
N ALA A 377 4.02 14.61 -4.01
CA ALA A 377 3.07 13.76 -4.72
C ALA A 377 2.16 13.01 -3.73
N GLN A 378 0.95 12.63 -4.18
CA GLN A 378 0.09 11.77 -3.37
C GLN A 378 0.82 10.47 -3.03
N HIS A 379 0.64 9.99 -1.78
CA HIS A 379 1.40 8.85 -1.29
C HIS A 379 0.58 7.85 -0.49
N TYR A 380 -0.30 8.28 0.43
CA TYR A 380 -1.05 7.39 1.30
C TYR A 380 -2.45 7.94 1.58
N PHE A 381 -3.41 7.04 1.77
CA PHE A 381 -4.80 7.36 2.08
C PHE A 381 -5.13 6.90 3.51
N MET A 382 -5.41 7.83 4.43
CA MET A 382 -5.68 7.51 5.83
C MET A 382 -7.18 7.31 6.11
N GLY A 383 -8.05 7.72 5.19
CA GLY A 383 -9.47 7.41 5.22
C GLY A 383 -9.77 6.00 4.72
N GLY A 384 -11.05 5.67 4.55
CA GLY A 384 -11.42 4.37 4.00
C GLY A 384 -12.72 3.80 4.53
N ILE A 385 -12.84 2.48 4.41
CA ILE A 385 -13.94 1.71 5.01
C ILE A 385 -13.75 1.69 6.52
N TRP A 386 -14.72 2.23 7.25
CA TRP A 386 -14.68 2.18 8.71
C TRP A 386 -14.65 0.74 9.21
N VAL A 387 -13.79 0.47 10.18
CA VAL A 387 -13.69 -0.82 10.85
C VAL A 387 -13.58 -0.65 12.36
N ASP A 388 -14.00 -1.68 13.09
CA ASP A 388 -13.74 -1.83 14.52
C ASP A 388 -12.33 -2.38 14.80
N ALA A 389 -12.04 -2.70 16.06
CA ALA A 389 -10.74 -3.25 16.48
C ALA A 389 -10.44 -4.64 15.90
N ASP A 390 -11.46 -5.39 15.48
CA ASP A 390 -11.37 -6.70 14.85
C ASP A 390 -11.43 -6.63 13.32
N SER A 391 -11.22 -5.45 12.74
CA SER A 391 -11.29 -5.16 11.28
C SER A 391 -12.65 -5.46 10.63
N LYS A 392 -13.73 -5.58 11.42
CA LYS A 392 -15.09 -5.75 10.91
C LYS A 392 -15.64 -4.43 10.42
N THR A 393 -16.28 -4.45 9.26
CA THR A 393 -17.01 -3.28 8.74
C THR A 393 -18.39 -3.16 9.37
N SER A 394 -19.16 -2.16 8.95
CA SER A 394 -20.59 -2.02 9.34
C SER A 394 -21.53 -3.05 8.68
N MET A 395 -21.03 -3.93 7.83
CA MET A 395 -21.77 -5.02 7.20
C MET A 395 -21.26 -6.36 7.69
N ASP A 396 -22.16 -7.23 8.16
CA ASP A 396 -21.81 -8.58 8.60
C ASP A 396 -21.04 -9.36 7.51
N GLN A 397 -20.04 -10.16 7.92
CA GLN A 397 -19.22 -11.03 7.06
C GLN A 397 -18.38 -10.24 6.03
N LEU A 398 -18.21 -8.92 6.23
CA LEU A 398 -17.35 -8.06 5.44
C LEU A 398 -16.32 -7.39 6.34
N TYR A 399 -15.05 -7.60 6.01
CA TYR A 399 -13.88 -7.07 6.72
C TYR A 399 -13.09 -6.16 5.79
N ALA A 400 -12.33 -5.22 6.35
CA ALA A 400 -11.37 -4.42 5.59
C ALA A 400 -10.08 -4.23 6.38
N VAL A 401 -8.92 -4.39 5.71
CA VAL A 401 -7.59 -4.33 6.31
C VAL A 401 -6.61 -3.54 5.44
N GLY A 402 -5.57 -2.98 6.05
CA GLY A 402 -4.59 -2.14 5.38
C GLY A 402 -5.20 -0.84 4.86
N GLU A 403 -4.58 -0.20 3.88
CA GLU A 403 -4.93 1.14 3.39
C GLU A 403 -6.38 1.28 2.86
N THR A 404 -7.06 0.17 2.58
CA THR A 404 -8.49 0.17 2.23
C THR A 404 -9.37 0.50 3.44
N SER A 405 -8.92 0.23 4.65
CA SER A 405 -9.65 0.42 5.90
C SER A 405 -9.32 1.75 6.58
N CYS A 406 -10.27 2.25 7.35
CA CYS A 406 -10.09 3.36 8.28
C CYS A 406 -10.31 2.86 9.72
N ASN A 407 -9.25 2.32 10.33
CA ASN A 407 -9.24 1.95 11.75
C ASN A 407 -8.90 3.13 12.67
N GLY A 408 -8.55 4.29 12.11
CA GLY A 408 -8.26 5.53 12.82
C GLY A 408 -6.86 5.60 13.45
N VAL A 409 -5.95 4.68 13.15
CA VAL A 409 -4.55 4.71 13.67
C VAL A 409 -3.83 5.98 13.25
N HIS A 410 -4.04 6.45 12.03
CA HIS A 410 -3.20 7.50 11.43
C HIS A 410 -3.72 8.93 11.66
N GLY A 411 -4.97 9.11 12.10
CA GLY A 411 -5.55 10.45 12.19
C GLY A 411 -5.53 11.18 10.84
N ALA A 412 -5.35 12.49 10.86
CA ALA A 412 -5.34 13.31 9.65
C ALA A 412 -4.00 13.28 8.88
N ASN A 413 -2.93 12.74 9.47
CA ASN A 413 -1.62 12.63 8.83
C ASN A 413 -0.80 11.50 9.44
N ARG A 414 -0.34 10.56 8.61
CA ARG A 414 0.33 9.32 9.04
C ARG A 414 1.77 9.58 9.47
N LEU A 415 2.16 9.07 10.63
CA LEU A 415 3.57 8.95 11.02
C LEU A 415 4.27 7.96 10.07
N ALA A 416 5.45 8.31 9.59
CA ALA A 416 6.24 7.48 8.68
C ALA A 416 6.46 6.06 9.24
N SER A 417 6.54 5.07 8.37
CA SER A 417 6.79 3.64 8.68
C SER A 417 5.74 2.94 9.58
N ASN A 418 4.61 3.61 9.90
CA ASN A 418 3.48 3.00 10.61
C ASN A 418 2.53 2.22 9.67
N SER A 419 2.51 2.47 8.35
CA SER A 419 1.53 1.88 7.45
C SER A 419 1.68 0.36 7.27
N LEU A 420 2.93 -0.13 7.10
CA LEU A 420 3.17 -1.57 7.01
C LEU A 420 2.80 -2.27 8.32
N LEU A 421 3.15 -1.65 9.46
CA LEU A 421 2.81 -2.21 10.78
C LEU A 421 1.30 -2.26 10.99
N GLU A 422 0.59 -1.16 10.74
CA GLU A 422 -0.87 -1.10 10.81
C GLU A 422 -1.50 -2.20 9.95
N SER A 423 -1.08 -2.28 8.68
CA SER A 423 -1.60 -3.28 7.73
C SER A 423 -1.43 -4.72 8.20
N LEU A 424 -0.39 -5.02 8.97
CA LEU A 424 -0.10 -6.36 9.48
C LEU A 424 -0.77 -6.63 10.84
N VAL A 425 -0.77 -5.65 11.75
CA VAL A 425 -1.39 -5.82 13.09
C VAL A 425 -2.89 -6.07 12.99
N PHE A 426 -3.58 -5.35 12.10
CA PHE A 426 -5.04 -5.48 11.93
C PHE A 426 -5.45 -6.58 10.92
N ALA A 427 -4.52 -7.28 10.31
CA ALA A 427 -4.76 -8.40 9.40
C ALA A 427 -4.71 -9.78 10.09
N LYS A 428 -4.91 -9.83 11.42
CA LYS A 428 -4.88 -11.07 12.23
C LYS A 428 -6.23 -11.74 12.31
#